data_3d6b1333687305cd45eadd1ac82fc1a2
#
_entry.id   3d6b1333687305cd45eadd1ac82fc1a2
#
_cell.length_a   1.000
_cell.length_b   1.000
_cell.length_c   1.000
_cell.angle_alpha   90.00
_cell.angle_beta   90.00
_cell.angle_gamma   90.00
#
_symmetry.space_group_name_H-M   'P 1'
#
loop_
_entity.id
_entity.type
_entity.pdbx_description
1 polymer ?
#
loop_
_entity_poly.entity_id
_entity_poly.type
_entity_poly.pdbx_seq_one_letter_code
_entity_poly.pdbx_strand_id
1 'polypeptide(L)'
;YAAYGGPDVLEQTDIETPTPGPGQVLVTIEVASINPADWHFMRGEPLAVRAVTGLRVPKAPAVIGSDVAGVVTAGGEGVTTVSIGDRVVAEVNRGACADAVVMNEKAAVRIPDSLDFESAAALPMAGLTALQAVRRVRGSLEGARILVNGASGGIGSLAVQLATDRGAIVTGVCSVRNGAMVAALGAASVIDYERDDFTAGAPGYDAIIDTVGNRSTSDLRRALRCGGTIVQVSGGNGGRLLGPVMRQLGDTITSIPNGQRFVFFVATADPVDLAEIMALAAAERNRPATDRVVPFDEVPAAVAHPGLTRVRFLWRR
;
A
#
# COMPACT_ATOMS: atom_id res chain seq x y z
N TYR A 1 -2.13 20.07 7.84
CA TYR A 1 -3.16 20.02 8.88
C TYR A 1 -2.52 20.11 10.28
N ALA A 2 -3.17 20.86 11.16
CA ALA A 2 -2.71 21.08 12.53
C ALA A 2 -3.62 20.39 13.58
N ALA A 3 -4.72 19.81 13.16
CA ALA A 3 -5.68 19.08 14.00
C ALA A 3 -6.03 17.73 13.35
N TYR A 4 -6.41 16.75 14.17
CA TYR A 4 -6.98 15.50 13.67
C TYR A 4 -8.43 15.72 13.26
N GLY A 5 -8.81 15.21 12.09
CA GLY A 5 -10.17 15.37 11.58
C GLY A 5 -10.42 14.71 10.25
N GLY A 6 -11.50 15.08 9.62
CA GLY A 6 -11.81 14.73 8.25
C GLY A 6 -11.03 15.57 7.23
N PRO A 7 -11.35 15.47 5.94
CA PRO A 7 -10.69 16.27 4.89
C PRO A 7 -10.79 17.78 5.08
N ASP A 8 -11.75 18.22 5.88
CA ASP A 8 -11.98 19.62 6.26
C ASP A 8 -10.85 20.25 7.09
N VAL A 9 -9.95 19.42 7.65
CA VAL A 9 -8.76 19.93 8.35
C VAL A 9 -7.57 20.18 7.42
N LEU A 10 -7.69 19.85 6.14
CA LEU A 10 -6.63 20.08 5.15
C LEU A 10 -6.71 21.52 4.64
N GLU A 11 -5.61 22.21 4.76
CA GLU A 11 -5.43 23.57 4.26
C GLU A 11 -4.23 23.60 3.33
N GLN A 12 -4.37 24.23 2.17
CA GLN A 12 -3.25 24.53 1.30
C GLN A 12 -2.57 25.80 1.83
N THR A 13 -1.28 25.72 2.07
CA THR A 13 -0.50 26.84 2.60
C THR A 13 0.94 26.77 2.11
N ASP A 14 1.56 27.91 2.00
CA ASP A 14 2.99 28.00 1.70
C ASP A 14 3.80 27.60 2.95
N ILE A 15 4.78 26.75 2.74
CA ILE A 15 5.75 26.34 3.74
C ILE A 15 7.16 26.55 3.20
N GLU A 16 8.11 26.78 4.09
CA GLU A 16 9.52 26.91 3.70
C GLU A 16 10.03 25.59 3.09
N THR A 17 10.71 25.69 1.95
CA THR A 17 11.35 24.54 1.31
C THR A 17 12.42 23.96 2.25
N PRO A 18 12.33 22.69 2.64
CA PRO A 18 13.29 22.12 3.58
C PRO A 18 14.68 21.96 2.94
N THR A 19 15.72 22.15 3.75
CA THR A 19 17.11 21.94 3.32
C THR A 19 17.56 20.53 3.71
N PRO A 20 18.15 19.73 2.77
CA PRO A 20 18.63 18.40 3.08
C PRO A 20 19.87 18.45 4.00
N GLY A 21 19.82 17.67 5.08
CA GLY A 21 20.97 17.44 5.97
C GLY A 21 21.92 16.36 5.41
N PRO A 22 22.97 15.98 6.18
CA PRO A 22 23.91 14.94 5.78
C PRO A 22 23.20 13.61 5.45
N GLY A 23 23.56 13.00 4.30
CA GLY A 23 22.94 11.75 3.81
C GLY A 23 21.49 11.88 3.36
N GLN A 24 20.99 13.11 3.19
CA GLN A 24 19.63 13.38 2.73
C GLN A 24 19.62 14.06 1.37
N VAL A 25 18.54 13.90 0.65
CA VAL A 25 18.28 14.55 -0.64
C VAL A 25 16.97 15.33 -0.58
N LEU A 26 16.92 16.45 -1.29
CA LEU A 26 15.69 17.16 -1.61
C LEU A 26 15.17 16.65 -2.94
N VAL A 27 13.93 16.22 -2.96
CA VAL A 27 13.23 15.77 -4.16
C VAL A 27 12.10 16.74 -4.47
N THR A 28 12.15 17.36 -5.65
CA THR A 28 11.00 18.08 -6.22
C THR A 28 9.99 17.03 -6.68
N ILE A 29 8.77 17.11 -6.16
CA ILE A 29 7.74 16.11 -6.38
C ILE A 29 7.04 16.43 -7.70
N GLU A 30 6.95 15.43 -8.59
CA GLU A 30 6.17 15.47 -9.82
C GLU A 30 4.80 14.85 -9.62
N VAL A 31 4.76 13.71 -8.91
CA VAL A 31 3.54 12.97 -8.62
C VAL A 31 3.64 12.35 -7.23
N ALA A 32 2.55 12.36 -6.49
CA ALA A 32 2.43 11.60 -5.26
C ALA A 32 1.13 10.79 -5.20
N SER A 33 1.12 9.68 -4.46
CA SER A 33 -0.11 8.91 -4.28
C SER A 33 -0.74 9.13 -2.91
N ILE A 34 -2.06 9.06 -2.89
CA ILE A 34 -2.88 9.14 -1.67
C ILE A 34 -3.33 7.73 -1.33
N ASN A 35 -2.98 7.28 -0.14
CA ASN A 35 -3.25 5.95 0.36
C ASN A 35 -4.28 5.98 1.50
N PRO A 36 -5.00 4.88 1.77
CA PRO A 36 -5.86 4.78 2.96
C PRO A 36 -5.13 5.06 4.27
N ALA A 37 -3.82 4.77 4.34
CA ALA A 37 -2.99 5.07 5.50
C ALA A 37 -2.91 6.58 5.78
N ASP A 38 -2.83 7.41 4.74
CA ASP A 38 -2.77 8.88 4.89
C ASP A 38 -4.05 9.41 5.56
N TRP A 39 -5.19 8.84 5.18
CA TRP A 39 -6.48 9.14 5.81
C TRP A 39 -6.51 8.75 7.29
N HIS A 40 -5.94 7.58 7.64
CA HIS A 40 -5.82 7.14 9.03
C HIS A 40 -4.91 8.05 9.85
N PHE A 41 -3.79 8.50 9.28
CA PHE A 41 -2.88 9.44 9.93
C PHE A 41 -3.54 10.81 10.15
N MET A 42 -4.25 11.33 9.15
CA MET A 42 -4.97 12.59 9.25
C MET A 42 -6.05 12.58 10.33
N ARG A 43 -6.79 11.48 10.47
CA ARG A 43 -7.81 11.32 11.51
C ARG A 43 -7.24 10.98 12.89
N GLY A 44 -5.98 10.56 12.95
CA GLY A 44 -5.40 9.99 14.16
C GLY A 44 -6.15 8.75 14.63
N GLU A 45 -6.58 7.91 13.69
CA GLU A 45 -7.33 6.68 13.96
C GLU A 45 -6.63 5.48 13.28
N PRO A 46 -6.52 4.34 13.97
CA PRO A 46 -6.90 4.08 15.37
C PRO A 46 -6.09 4.93 16.37
N LEU A 47 -6.63 5.14 17.58
CA LEU A 47 -6.08 6.10 18.56
C LEU A 47 -4.58 5.93 18.84
N ALA A 48 -4.06 4.77 18.65
CA ALA A 48 -2.65 4.53 18.88
C ALA A 48 -1.74 5.07 17.76
N VAL A 49 -2.25 5.45 16.60
CA VAL A 49 -1.53 6.28 15.63
C VAL A 49 -1.09 7.58 16.32
N ARG A 50 -1.90 8.11 17.23
CA ARG A 50 -1.61 9.32 18.01
C ARG A 50 -0.42 9.18 18.96
N ALA A 51 -0.07 7.97 19.39
CA ALA A 51 1.14 7.76 20.19
C ALA A 51 2.42 8.15 19.41
N VAL A 52 2.40 8.01 18.09
CA VAL A 52 3.52 8.37 17.22
C VAL A 52 3.39 9.80 16.70
N THR A 53 2.17 10.19 16.30
CA THR A 53 1.90 11.46 15.60
C THR A 53 1.58 12.63 16.54
N GLY A 54 1.19 12.36 17.80
CA GLY A 54 0.80 13.35 18.82
C GLY A 54 -0.51 12.96 19.48
N LEU A 55 -0.58 12.99 20.81
CA LEU A 55 -1.71 12.43 21.58
C LEU A 55 -3.04 13.19 21.34
N ARG A 56 -3.01 14.51 21.31
CA ARG A 56 -4.19 15.36 21.18
C ARG A 56 -4.27 16.06 19.84
N VAL A 57 -3.16 16.54 19.37
CA VAL A 57 -2.95 17.20 18.07
C VAL A 57 -1.68 16.65 17.46
N PRO A 58 -1.47 16.76 16.14
CA PRO A 58 -0.20 16.46 15.51
C PRO A 58 0.94 17.22 16.21
N LYS A 59 2.12 16.61 16.35
CA LYS A 59 3.29 17.21 17.00
C LYS A 59 3.77 18.51 16.36
N ALA A 60 3.48 18.66 15.07
CA ALA A 60 3.69 19.89 14.28
C ALA A 60 2.62 19.89 13.18
N PRO A 61 2.34 21.01 12.51
CA PRO A 61 1.58 20.99 11.28
C PRO A 61 2.12 19.92 10.35
N ALA A 62 1.29 19.00 9.91
CA ALA A 62 1.70 17.83 9.16
C ALA A 62 1.23 17.95 7.71
N VAL A 63 2.12 17.59 6.78
CA VAL A 63 1.78 17.43 5.37
C VAL A 63 1.36 15.98 5.13
N ILE A 64 0.24 15.77 4.48
CA ILE A 64 -0.31 14.45 4.15
C ILE A 64 0.48 13.81 2.98
N GLY A 65 0.30 12.50 2.78
CA GLY A 65 0.86 11.74 1.67
C GLY A 65 2.16 11.03 2.04
N SER A 66 2.31 9.80 1.56
CA SER A 66 3.42 8.91 1.91
C SER A 66 4.22 8.42 0.71
N ASP A 67 3.66 8.40 -0.49
CA ASP A 67 4.36 7.94 -1.70
C ASP A 67 4.69 9.10 -2.61
N VAL A 68 5.95 9.18 -3.04
CA VAL A 68 6.44 10.24 -3.91
C VAL A 68 7.20 9.70 -5.11
N ALA A 69 7.04 10.35 -6.26
CA ALA A 69 7.91 10.23 -7.41
C ALA A 69 8.30 11.63 -7.89
N GLY A 70 9.57 11.86 -8.16
CA GLY A 70 10.07 13.18 -8.51
C GLY A 70 11.53 13.17 -8.92
N VAL A 71 12.13 14.34 -8.90
CA VAL A 71 13.51 14.59 -9.33
C VAL A 71 14.34 15.09 -8.16
N VAL A 72 15.53 14.54 -7.98
CA VAL A 72 16.51 15.03 -6.98
C VAL A 72 17.00 16.40 -7.40
N THR A 73 16.82 17.42 -6.57
CA THR A 73 17.20 18.80 -6.85
C THR A 73 18.31 19.34 -5.96
N ALA A 74 18.54 18.72 -4.78
CA ALA A 74 19.69 19.03 -3.92
C ALA A 74 20.10 17.80 -3.12
N GLY A 75 21.37 17.74 -2.71
CA GLY A 75 21.92 16.72 -1.84
C GLY A 75 22.69 17.33 -0.68
N GLY A 76 22.53 16.75 0.51
CA GLY A 76 23.34 17.08 1.67
C GLY A 76 24.73 16.43 1.61
N GLU A 77 25.55 16.71 2.62
CA GLU A 77 26.89 16.14 2.72
C GLU A 77 26.85 14.61 2.77
N GLY A 78 27.76 13.94 2.05
CA GLY A 78 27.92 12.48 2.07
C GLY A 78 26.92 11.71 1.22
N VAL A 79 26.04 12.37 0.45
CA VAL A 79 25.16 11.70 -0.52
C VAL A 79 25.98 11.09 -1.65
N THR A 80 25.76 9.80 -1.92
CA THR A 80 26.52 9.02 -2.90
C THR A 80 25.70 8.07 -3.75
N THR A 81 24.47 7.71 -3.33
CA THR A 81 23.65 6.69 -4.00
C THR A 81 22.80 7.24 -5.13
N VAL A 82 22.47 8.53 -5.07
CA VAL A 82 21.71 9.24 -6.11
C VAL A 82 22.38 10.59 -6.42
N SER A 83 22.06 11.17 -7.58
CA SER A 83 22.62 12.41 -8.08
C SER A 83 21.51 13.43 -8.36
N ILE A 84 21.85 14.72 -8.37
CA ILE A 84 20.96 15.78 -8.83
C ILE A 84 20.55 15.47 -10.28
N GLY A 85 19.24 15.54 -10.57
CA GLY A 85 18.65 15.18 -11.85
C GLY A 85 18.13 13.74 -11.92
N ASP A 86 18.47 12.86 -10.97
CA ASP A 86 17.94 11.50 -10.94
C ASP A 86 16.43 11.53 -10.70
N ARG A 87 15.69 10.71 -11.46
CA ARG A 87 14.29 10.41 -11.26
C ARG A 87 14.17 9.34 -10.18
N VAL A 88 13.49 9.66 -9.09
CA VAL A 88 13.41 8.78 -7.92
C VAL A 88 11.98 8.61 -7.41
N VAL A 89 11.76 7.46 -6.76
CA VAL A 89 10.52 7.10 -6.08
C VAL A 89 10.84 6.62 -4.67
N ALA A 90 9.97 6.93 -3.73
CA ALA A 90 10.11 6.47 -2.34
C ALA A 90 8.77 6.39 -1.64
N GLU A 91 8.70 5.54 -0.61
CA GLU A 91 7.73 5.68 0.47
C GLU A 91 8.35 6.55 1.57
N VAL A 92 7.74 7.69 1.85
CA VAL A 92 8.13 8.60 2.92
C VAL A 92 7.11 8.52 4.06
N ASN A 93 7.52 8.87 5.27
CA ASN A 93 6.58 8.79 6.40
C ASN A 93 5.39 9.75 6.27
N ARG A 94 5.63 10.94 5.71
CA ARG A 94 4.66 12.02 5.44
C ARG A 94 5.36 13.08 4.57
N GLY A 95 4.57 13.96 3.96
CA GLY A 95 5.13 15.09 3.22
C GLY A 95 5.00 14.99 1.71
N ALA A 96 4.32 13.96 1.21
CA ALA A 96 4.19 13.73 -0.23
C ALA A 96 3.26 14.73 -0.93
N CYS A 97 2.30 15.32 -0.20
CA CYS A 97 1.44 16.38 -0.76
C CYS A 97 2.08 17.75 -0.53
N ALA A 98 3.21 18.00 -1.16
CA ALA A 98 3.96 19.27 -1.17
C ALA A 98 4.76 19.38 -2.46
N ASP A 99 5.33 20.57 -2.75
CA ASP A 99 6.19 20.76 -3.92
C ASP A 99 7.51 20.00 -3.83
N ALA A 100 8.00 19.79 -2.60
CA ALA A 100 9.27 19.09 -2.38
C ALA A 100 9.29 18.39 -1.02
N VAL A 101 10.10 17.35 -0.93
CA VAL A 101 10.32 16.59 0.30
C VAL A 101 11.79 16.26 0.50
N VAL A 102 12.24 16.30 1.75
CA VAL A 102 13.56 15.78 2.13
C VAL A 102 13.43 14.35 2.60
N MET A 103 14.28 13.47 2.09
CA MET A 103 14.36 12.07 2.50
C MET A 103 15.80 11.58 2.60
N ASN A 104 16.01 10.45 3.28
CA ASN A 104 17.31 9.79 3.28
C ASN A 104 17.60 9.26 1.87
N GLU A 105 18.83 9.44 1.37
CA GLU A 105 19.23 8.97 0.04
C GLU A 105 18.99 7.47 -0.16
N LYS A 106 19.12 6.66 0.91
CA LYS A 106 18.93 5.20 0.85
C LYS A 106 17.48 4.78 0.65
N ALA A 107 16.52 5.68 0.93
CA ALA A 107 15.11 5.43 0.66
C ALA A 107 14.73 5.73 -0.79
N ALA A 108 15.53 6.54 -1.47
CA ALA A 108 15.29 6.96 -2.85
C ALA A 108 15.70 5.83 -3.82
N VAL A 109 14.73 5.28 -4.53
CA VAL A 109 14.94 4.27 -5.58
C VAL A 109 14.83 4.94 -6.94
N ARG A 110 15.79 4.70 -7.84
CA ARG A 110 15.73 5.24 -9.21
C ARG A 110 14.57 4.67 -9.98
N ILE A 111 13.84 5.53 -10.68
CA ILE A 111 12.75 5.14 -11.57
C ILE A 111 13.37 4.71 -12.91
N PRO A 112 13.10 3.48 -13.41
CA PRO A 112 13.50 3.06 -14.74
C PRO A 112 12.97 4.03 -15.82
N ASP A 113 13.76 4.26 -16.88
CA ASP A 113 13.41 5.22 -17.95
C ASP A 113 12.08 4.88 -18.67
N SER A 114 11.71 3.59 -18.69
CA SER A 114 10.45 3.12 -19.29
C SER A 114 9.20 3.44 -18.45
N LEU A 115 9.35 3.87 -17.19
CA LEU A 115 8.23 4.21 -16.33
C LEU A 115 8.05 5.73 -16.24
N ASP A 116 6.80 6.17 -16.33
CA ASP A 116 6.42 7.54 -15.98
C ASP A 116 6.31 7.75 -14.46
N PHE A 117 6.23 9.01 -14.02
CA PHE A 117 6.11 9.34 -12.61
C PHE A 117 4.78 8.86 -12.01
N GLU A 118 3.70 8.84 -12.79
CA GLU A 118 2.38 8.41 -12.33
C GLU A 118 2.40 6.92 -11.99
N SER A 119 2.91 6.09 -12.89
CA SER A 119 3.09 4.66 -12.64
C SER A 119 4.02 4.40 -11.47
N ALA A 120 5.13 5.12 -11.37
CA ALA A 120 6.09 4.97 -10.28
C ALA A 120 5.50 5.36 -8.93
N ALA A 121 4.84 6.52 -8.82
CA ALA A 121 4.24 7.02 -7.57
C ALA A 121 3.14 6.11 -7.01
N ALA A 122 2.47 5.33 -7.88
CA ALA A 122 1.40 4.43 -7.46
C ALA A 122 1.89 3.12 -6.82
N LEU A 123 3.20 2.87 -6.80
CA LEU A 123 3.75 1.56 -6.43
C LEU A 123 4.28 1.45 -4.99
N PRO A 124 4.85 2.48 -4.32
CA PRO A 124 5.58 2.23 -3.09
C PRO A 124 4.75 1.50 -2.03
N MET A 125 3.87 2.15 -1.33
CA MET A 125 3.12 1.53 -0.22
C MET A 125 2.34 0.30 -0.64
N ALA A 126 1.62 0.38 -1.75
CA ALA A 126 0.75 -0.72 -2.17
C ALA A 126 1.53 -1.89 -2.77
N GLY A 127 2.59 -1.62 -3.55
CA GLY A 127 3.45 -2.65 -4.14
C GLY A 127 4.29 -3.36 -3.10
N LEU A 128 4.92 -2.61 -2.19
CA LEU A 128 5.66 -3.17 -1.06
C LEU A 128 4.76 -4.08 -0.22
N THR A 129 3.55 -3.61 0.10
CA THR A 129 2.60 -4.40 0.86
C THR A 129 2.19 -5.68 0.12
N ALA A 130 1.90 -5.58 -1.19
CA ALA A 130 1.51 -6.72 -2.01
C ALA A 130 2.66 -7.74 -2.14
N LEU A 131 3.89 -7.28 -2.43
CA LEU A 131 5.08 -8.13 -2.56
C LEU A 131 5.35 -8.88 -1.25
N GLN A 132 5.35 -8.15 -0.14
CA GLN A 132 5.59 -8.73 1.18
C GLN A 132 4.48 -9.68 1.62
N ALA A 133 3.21 -9.43 1.23
CA ALA A 133 2.10 -10.35 1.47
C ALA A 133 2.28 -11.66 0.70
N VAL A 134 2.59 -11.58 -0.59
CA VAL A 134 2.80 -12.74 -1.45
C VAL A 134 3.97 -13.60 -0.97
N ARG A 135 5.07 -12.99 -0.52
CA ARG A 135 6.23 -13.70 0.04
C ARG A 135 5.94 -14.42 1.37
N ARG A 136 4.88 -14.04 2.09
CA ARG A 136 4.46 -14.69 3.34
C ARG A 136 3.59 -15.92 3.13
N VAL A 137 3.13 -16.17 1.91
CA VAL A 137 2.46 -17.43 1.55
C VAL A 137 3.47 -18.57 1.68
N ARG A 138 3.05 -19.65 2.35
CA ARG A 138 3.93 -20.80 2.59
C ARG A 138 4.03 -21.71 1.36
N GLY A 139 5.23 -22.15 1.05
CA GLY A 139 5.48 -23.12 -0.01
C GLY A 139 5.66 -22.50 -1.40
N SER A 140 5.64 -23.35 -2.42
CA SER A 140 5.67 -22.89 -3.81
C SER A 140 4.36 -22.22 -4.19
N LEU A 141 4.44 -21.17 -5.00
CA LEU A 141 3.25 -20.53 -5.58
C LEU A 141 2.85 -21.19 -6.91
N GLU A 142 3.73 -21.96 -7.54
CA GLU A 142 3.44 -22.67 -8.78
C GLU A 142 2.27 -23.64 -8.59
N GLY A 143 1.18 -23.41 -9.31
CA GLY A 143 -0.06 -24.17 -9.21
C GLY A 143 -0.87 -23.95 -7.91
N ALA A 144 -0.39 -23.12 -6.97
CA ALA A 144 -1.09 -22.84 -5.73
C ALA A 144 -2.39 -22.06 -5.98
N ARG A 145 -3.46 -22.45 -5.33
CA ARG A 145 -4.76 -21.76 -5.39
C ARG A 145 -4.80 -20.66 -4.34
N ILE A 146 -4.74 -19.42 -4.78
CA ILE A 146 -4.69 -18.23 -3.91
C ILE A 146 -5.95 -17.39 -4.08
N LEU A 147 -6.61 -17.09 -2.96
CA LEU A 147 -7.70 -16.12 -2.95
C LEU A 147 -7.15 -14.77 -2.51
N VAL A 148 -7.49 -13.71 -3.27
CA VAL A 148 -7.18 -12.31 -2.92
C VAL A 148 -8.48 -11.59 -2.61
N ASN A 149 -8.74 -11.31 -1.33
CA ASN A 149 -9.89 -10.52 -0.90
C ASN A 149 -9.57 -9.03 -1.04
N GLY A 150 -10.42 -8.28 -1.77
CA GLY A 150 -10.17 -6.90 -2.15
C GLY A 150 -9.29 -6.77 -3.40
N ALA A 151 -9.40 -7.72 -4.33
CA ALA A 151 -8.58 -7.83 -5.54
C ALA A 151 -8.59 -6.59 -6.45
N SER A 152 -9.59 -5.72 -6.37
CA SER A 152 -9.67 -4.47 -7.14
C SER A 152 -9.05 -3.27 -6.43
N GLY A 153 -8.60 -3.42 -5.18
CA GLY A 153 -7.94 -2.36 -4.43
C GLY A 153 -6.47 -2.17 -4.81
N GLY A 154 -5.84 -1.13 -4.28
CA GLY A 154 -4.44 -0.84 -4.55
C GLY A 154 -3.51 -2.02 -4.29
N ILE A 155 -3.53 -2.58 -3.10
CA ILE A 155 -2.71 -3.72 -2.72
C ILE A 155 -3.18 -4.99 -3.44
N GLY A 156 -4.50 -5.24 -3.47
CA GLY A 156 -5.05 -6.47 -4.04
C GLY A 156 -4.77 -6.63 -5.53
N SER A 157 -4.87 -5.56 -6.32
CA SER A 157 -4.60 -5.59 -7.75
C SER A 157 -3.14 -5.94 -8.09
N LEU A 158 -2.20 -5.49 -7.26
CA LEU A 158 -0.79 -5.86 -7.39
C LEU A 158 -0.52 -7.27 -6.85
N ALA A 159 -1.19 -7.67 -5.77
CA ALA A 159 -1.07 -9.03 -5.23
C ALA A 159 -1.57 -10.10 -6.22
N VAL A 160 -2.66 -9.82 -6.96
CA VAL A 160 -3.15 -10.69 -8.04
C VAL A 160 -2.05 -10.91 -9.07
N GLN A 161 -1.48 -9.83 -9.60
CA GLN A 161 -0.43 -9.89 -10.62
C GLN A 161 0.83 -10.60 -10.12
N LEU A 162 1.32 -10.25 -8.92
CA LEU A 162 2.51 -10.83 -8.31
C LEU A 162 2.35 -12.33 -8.02
N ALA A 163 1.17 -12.77 -7.61
CA ALA A 163 0.89 -14.17 -7.39
C ALA A 163 0.80 -14.94 -8.71
N THR A 164 0.08 -14.39 -9.70
CA THR A 164 -0.05 -14.98 -11.04
C THR A 164 1.31 -15.08 -11.75
N ASP A 165 2.13 -14.04 -11.66
CA ASP A 165 3.48 -14.01 -12.22
C ASP A 165 4.40 -15.11 -11.65
N ARG A 166 4.09 -15.60 -10.44
CA ARG A 166 4.77 -16.73 -9.78
C ARG A 166 4.07 -18.08 -9.98
N GLY A 167 3.15 -18.17 -10.93
CA GLY A 167 2.47 -19.41 -11.33
C GLY A 167 1.25 -19.79 -10.48
N ALA A 168 0.76 -18.90 -9.60
CA ALA A 168 -0.42 -19.20 -8.81
C ALA A 168 -1.71 -19.10 -9.64
N ILE A 169 -2.70 -19.94 -9.27
CA ILE A 169 -4.08 -19.88 -9.78
C ILE A 169 -4.87 -18.95 -8.85
N VAL A 170 -5.07 -17.70 -9.27
CA VAL A 170 -5.64 -16.65 -8.42
C VAL A 170 -7.15 -16.55 -8.59
N THR A 171 -7.87 -16.52 -7.46
CA THR A 171 -9.28 -16.12 -7.38
C THR A 171 -9.35 -14.73 -6.75
N GLY A 172 -9.85 -13.75 -7.50
CA GLY A 172 -10.04 -12.39 -6.99
C GLY A 172 -11.43 -12.16 -6.43
N VAL A 173 -11.54 -11.53 -5.25
CA VAL A 173 -12.82 -11.12 -4.67
C VAL A 173 -12.96 -9.60 -4.82
N CYS A 174 -13.99 -9.16 -5.53
CA CYS A 174 -14.29 -7.74 -5.75
C CYS A 174 -15.77 -7.52 -6.06
N SER A 175 -16.22 -6.28 -6.28
CA SER A 175 -17.56 -6.01 -6.81
C SER A 175 -17.66 -6.34 -8.30
N VAL A 176 -18.85 -6.66 -8.78
CA VAL A 176 -19.11 -7.02 -10.19
C VAL A 176 -18.53 -6.01 -11.18
N ARG A 177 -18.63 -4.71 -10.89
CA ARG A 177 -18.11 -3.63 -11.76
C ARG A 177 -16.59 -3.70 -12.01
N ASN A 178 -15.84 -4.31 -11.09
CA ASN A 178 -14.40 -4.43 -11.15
C ASN A 178 -13.93 -5.82 -11.64
N GLY A 179 -14.86 -6.73 -11.90
CA GLY A 179 -14.56 -8.11 -12.25
C GLY A 179 -13.72 -8.25 -13.52
N ALA A 180 -14.07 -7.51 -14.57
CA ALA A 180 -13.32 -7.53 -15.83
C ALA A 180 -11.88 -7.04 -15.67
N MET A 181 -11.66 -5.98 -14.87
CA MET A 181 -10.33 -5.48 -14.57
C MET A 181 -9.51 -6.53 -13.80
N VAL A 182 -10.08 -7.13 -12.77
CA VAL A 182 -9.38 -8.13 -11.94
C VAL A 182 -9.02 -9.38 -12.78
N ALA A 183 -9.89 -9.81 -13.69
CA ALA A 183 -9.59 -10.89 -14.63
C ALA A 183 -8.45 -10.49 -15.60
N ALA A 184 -8.45 -9.27 -16.12
CA ALA A 184 -7.39 -8.76 -16.99
C ALA A 184 -6.02 -8.64 -16.29
N LEU A 185 -6.00 -8.50 -14.95
CA LEU A 185 -4.80 -8.53 -14.13
C LEU A 185 -4.25 -9.95 -13.89
N GLY A 186 -4.91 -11.00 -14.40
CA GLY A 186 -4.44 -12.37 -14.32
C GLY A 186 -5.21 -13.27 -13.35
N ALA A 187 -6.31 -12.80 -12.74
CA ALA A 187 -7.15 -13.67 -11.93
C ALA A 187 -7.84 -14.73 -12.81
N ALA A 188 -7.65 -16.00 -12.49
CA ALA A 188 -8.28 -17.13 -13.19
C ALA A 188 -9.81 -17.20 -12.95
N SER A 189 -10.27 -16.66 -11.81
CA SER A 189 -11.69 -16.52 -11.49
C SER A 189 -11.93 -15.29 -10.62
N VAL A 190 -13.17 -14.79 -10.67
CA VAL A 190 -13.60 -13.64 -9.87
C VAL A 190 -14.87 -13.98 -9.11
N ILE A 191 -14.93 -13.63 -7.83
CA ILE A 191 -16.11 -13.77 -6.97
C ILE A 191 -16.65 -12.38 -6.68
N ASP A 192 -17.92 -12.15 -6.95
CA ASP A 192 -18.65 -10.96 -6.56
C ASP A 192 -19.13 -11.09 -5.12
N TYR A 193 -18.53 -10.33 -4.20
CA TYR A 193 -18.83 -10.37 -2.77
C TYR A 193 -20.26 -9.91 -2.42
N GLU A 194 -20.97 -9.26 -3.36
CA GLU A 194 -22.36 -8.82 -3.17
C GLU A 194 -23.36 -9.97 -3.39
N ARG A 195 -22.94 -11.03 -4.10
CA ARG A 195 -23.76 -12.18 -4.46
C ARG A 195 -23.32 -13.45 -3.77
N ASP A 196 -22.00 -13.63 -3.63
CA ASP A 196 -21.42 -14.89 -3.20
C ASP A 196 -20.57 -14.71 -1.93
N ASP A 197 -20.70 -15.65 -1.01
CA ASP A 197 -19.80 -15.74 0.14
C ASP A 197 -18.58 -16.59 -0.24
N PHE A 198 -17.43 -15.92 -0.44
CA PHE A 198 -16.20 -16.60 -0.82
C PHE A 198 -15.64 -17.54 0.27
N THR A 199 -16.21 -17.53 1.48
CA THR A 199 -15.86 -18.44 2.57
C THR A 199 -16.80 -19.63 2.67
N ALA A 200 -17.87 -19.67 1.85
CA ALA A 200 -18.78 -20.80 1.77
C ALA A 200 -18.19 -21.92 0.89
N GLY A 201 -18.53 -23.14 1.22
CA GLY A 201 -18.14 -24.32 0.44
C GLY A 201 -17.00 -25.12 1.05
N ALA A 202 -16.45 -26.06 0.27
CA ALA A 202 -15.34 -26.91 0.70
C ALA A 202 -14.02 -26.15 0.73
N PRO A 203 -13.09 -26.52 1.63
CA PRO A 203 -11.75 -25.96 1.64
C PRO A 203 -11.07 -26.10 0.27
N GLY A 204 -10.61 -24.99 -0.31
CA GLY A 204 -10.08 -24.99 -1.67
C GLY A 204 -8.80 -24.20 -1.89
N TYR A 205 -8.42 -23.31 -0.97
CA TYR A 205 -7.30 -22.40 -1.15
C TYR A 205 -6.08 -22.84 -0.35
N ASP A 206 -4.92 -22.72 -0.96
CA ASP A 206 -3.61 -22.89 -0.32
C ASP A 206 -3.24 -21.64 0.48
N ALA A 207 -3.69 -20.45 0.00
CA ALA A 207 -3.56 -19.21 0.75
C ALA A 207 -4.73 -18.25 0.50
N ILE A 208 -4.94 -17.36 1.48
CA ILE A 208 -5.84 -16.22 1.38
C ILE A 208 -5.04 -14.98 1.72
N ILE A 209 -4.95 -14.03 0.78
CA ILE A 209 -4.42 -12.69 1.02
C ILE A 209 -5.63 -11.77 1.26
N ASP A 210 -5.79 -11.35 2.51
CA ASP A 210 -6.93 -10.54 2.93
C ASP A 210 -6.52 -9.07 3.11
N THR A 211 -6.93 -8.22 2.17
CA THR A 211 -6.66 -6.78 2.19
C THR A 211 -7.83 -5.96 2.73
N VAL A 212 -8.93 -6.60 3.13
CA VAL A 212 -10.17 -5.95 3.57
C VAL A 212 -10.45 -6.17 5.05
N GLY A 213 -10.26 -7.40 5.55
CA GLY A 213 -10.51 -7.74 6.94
C GLY A 213 -11.99 -7.80 7.32
N ASN A 214 -12.88 -8.14 6.38
CA ASN A 214 -14.33 -8.14 6.57
C ASN A 214 -14.91 -9.53 6.89
N ARG A 215 -14.06 -10.52 7.12
CA ARG A 215 -14.45 -11.89 7.52
C ARG A 215 -13.74 -12.29 8.81
N SER A 216 -14.39 -13.16 9.59
CA SER A 216 -13.74 -13.69 10.78
C SER A 216 -12.61 -14.67 10.40
N THR A 217 -11.62 -14.81 11.26
CA THR A 217 -10.54 -15.80 11.06
C THR A 217 -11.09 -17.22 10.94
N SER A 218 -12.19 -17.55 11.63
CA SER A 218 -12.86 -18.86 11.53
C SER A 218 -13.47 -19.08 10.15
N ASP A 219 -14.04 -18.06 9.53
CA ASP A 219 -14.61 -18.14 8.19
C ASP A 219 -13.52 -18.34 7.14
N LEU A 220 -12.45 -17.54 7.22
CA LEU A 220 -11.29 -17.67 6.33
C LEU A 220 -10.66 -19.07 6.44
N ARG A 221 -10.57 -19.61 7.66
CA ARG A 221 -10.01 -20.96 7.88
C ARG A 221 -10.83 -22.06 7.22
N ARG A 222 -12.16 -21.93 7.16
CA ARG A 222 -13.02 -22.93 6.47
C ARG A 222 -12.72 -23.00 4.99
N ALA A 223 -12.38 -21.90 4.36
CA ALA A 223 -12.03 -21.84 2.94
C ALA A 223 -10.61 -22.36 2.63
N LEU A 224 -9.73 -22.46 3.65
CA LEU A 224 -8.36 -22.94 3.50
C LEU A 224 -8.26 -24.47 3.56
N ARG A 225 -7.33 -25.01 2.78
CA ARG A 225 -6.83 -26.39 2.93
C ARG A 225 -6.04 -26.56 4.24
N CYS A 226 -5.84 -27.83 4.65
CA CYS A 226 -4.88 -28.13 5.70
C CYS A 226 -3.49 -27.61 5.31
N GLY A 227 -2.80 -26.99 6.25
CA GLY A 227 -1.48 -26.38 6.03
C GLY A 227 -1.49 -25.04 5.30
N GLY A 228 -2.65 -24.53 4.87
CA GLY A 228 -2.77 -23.26 4.16
C GLY A 228 -2.44 -22.03 5.00
N THR A 229 -2.28 -20.89 4.35
CA THR A 229 -1.86 -19.61 4.99
C THR A 229 -2.92 -18.53 4.79
N ILE A 230 -3.32 -17.85 5.86
CA ILE A 230 -4.00 -16.54 5.80
C ILE A 230 -2.94 -15.46 5.98
N VAL A 231 -2.85 -14.55 5.03
CA VAL A 231 -2.04 -13.33 5.14
C VAL A 231 -2.98 -12.15 5.22
N GLN A 232 -3.10 -11.55 6.39
CA GLN A 232 -3.94 -10.38 6.61
C GLN A 232 -3.09 -9.12 6.63
N VAL A 233 -3.41 -8.20 5.74
CA VAL A 233 -2.64 -6.98 5.51
C VAL A 233 -3.28 -5.78 6.18
N SER A 234 -4.62 -5.73 6.21
CA SER A 234 -5.33 -4.60 6.83
C SER A 234 -5.79 -4.94 8.22
N GLY A 235 -5.73 -3.97 9.09
CA GLY A 235 -6.18 -4.08 10.46
C GLY A 235 -7.69 -4.23 10.63
N GLY A 236 -8.42 -4.84 9.69
CA GLY A 236 -9.85 -5.18 9.76
C GLY A 236 -10.62 -4.42 10.86
N ASN A 237 -11.81 -4.79 11.19
CA ASN A 237 -12.62 -4.23 12.30
C ASN A 237 -12.01 -4.35 13.73
N GLY A 238 -10.70 -4.53 13.83
CA GLY A 238 -9.94 -4.46 15.08
C GLY A 238 -10.00 -3.05 15.65
N GLY A 239 -11.00 -2.80 16.46
CA GLY A 239 -11.50 -1.55 16.99
C GLY A 239 -10.46 -0.44 17.22
N ARG A 240 -10.93 0.80 17.40
CA ARG A 240 -10.17 2.05 17.59
C ARG A 240 -8.94 1.98 18.53
N LEU A 241 -8.81 0.93 19.33
CA LEU A 241 -7.80 0.77 20.38
C LEU A 241 -6.65 -0.20 20.05
N LEU A 242 -6.87 -1.27 19.29
CA LEU A 242 -5.94 -2.41 19.18
C LEU A 242 -5.02 -2.41 17.95
N GLY A 243 -5.29 -1.59 16.93
CA GLY A 243 -4.48 -1.54 15.73
C GLY A 243 -2.95 -1.40 15.95
N PRO A 244 -2.48 -0.65 16.94
CA PRO A 244 -1.05 -0.43 17.16
C PRO A 244 -0.35 -1.38 18.11
N VAL A 245 -1.08 -2.05 19.02
CA VAL A 245 -0.49 -3.13 19.84
C VAL A 245 -0.02 -4.27 18.92
N MET A 246 -0.75 -4.50 17.83
CA MET A 246 -0.37 -5.46 16.79
C MET A 246 0.88 -5.01 15.99
N ARG A 247 1.10 -3.70 15.87
CA ARG A 247 2.27 -3.13 15.17
C ARG A 247 3.60 -3.36 15.92
N GLN A 248 3.57 -3.44 17.26
CA GLN A 248 4.76 -3.71 18.09
C GLN A 248 5.10 -5.19 18.17
N LEU A 249 4.19 -6.09 17.81
CA LEU A 249 4.40 -7.53 17.90
C LEU A 249 5.10 -8.13 16.67
N GLY A 250 5.42 -7.32 15.67
CA GLY A 250 6.01 -7.82 14.42
C GLY A 250 5.07 -8.74 13.65
N ASP A 251 5.59 -9.58 12.79
CA ASP A 251 4.82 -10.61 12.11
C ASP A 251 4.25 -11.59 13.12
N THR A 252 2.99 -11.39 13.51
CA THR A 252 2.33 -12.34 14.42
C THR A 252 1.96 -13.58 13.62
N ILE A 253 2.78 -14.62 13.74
CA ILE A 253 2.50 -15.93 13.16
C ILE A 253 1.90 -16.81 14.25
N THR A 254 0.64 -17.14 14.12
CA THR A 254 -0.02 -18.10 15.00
C THR A 254 -0.28 -19.42 14.27
N SER A 255 0.13 -20.53 14.90
CA SER A 255 -0.28 -21.84 14.43
C SER A 255 -1.73 -22.10 14.86
N ILE A 256 -2.57 -22.43 13.90
CA ILE A 256 -3.98 -22.78 14.13
C ILE A 256 -4.20 -24.26 13.82
N PRO A 257 -5.30 -24.86 14.31
CA PRO A 257 -5.61 -26.28 14.03
C PRO A 257 -5.47 -26.63 12.54
N ASN A 258 -5.14 -27.87 12.23
CA ASN A 258 -4.88 -28.40 10.89
C ASN A 258 -3.61 -27.88 10.22
N GLY A 259 -2.62 -27.39 10.99
CA GLY A 259 -1.35 -26.86 10.47
C GLY A 259 -1.48 -25.58 9.66
N GLN A 260 -2.65 -24.96 9.64
CA GLN A 260 -2.87 -23.67 9.00
C GLN A 260 -2.09 -22.57 9.71
N ARG A 261 -1.72 -21.51 8.98
CA ARG A 261 -1.03 -20.32 9.54
C ARG A 261 -1.89 -19.08 9.37
N PHE A 262 -1.84 -18.23 10.36
CA PHE A 262 -2.35 -16.86 10.29
C PHE A 262 -1.16 -15.91 10.44
N VAL A 263 -1.00 -15.02 9.47
CA VAL A 263 0.07 -14.01 9.44
C VAL A 263 -0.61 -12.65 9.35
N PHE A 264 -0.45 -11.84 10.37
CA PHE A 264 -0.76 -10.42 10.33
C PHE A 264 0.56 -9.65 10.27
N PHE A 265 0.69 -8.71 9.35
CA PHE A 265 1.89 -7.87 9.26
C PHE A 265 1.56 -6.45 8.83
N VAL A 266 2.48 -5.57 9.08
CA VAL A 266 2.52 -4.22 8.53
C VAL A 266 3.73 -4.17 7.61
N ALA A 267 3.53 -3.74 6.39
CA ALA A 267 4.62 -3.63 5.42
C ALA A 267 5.68 -2.63 5.89
N THR A 268 6.91 -2.90 5.51
CA THR A 268 8.05 -2.01 5.74
C THR A 268 8.47 -1.34 4.45
N ALA A 269 8.80 -0.06 4.54
CA ALA A 269 9.40 0.69 3.42
C ALA A 269 10.83 0.19 3.20
N ASP A 270 10.98 -0.85 2.38
CA ASP A 270 12.28 -1.45 2.03
C ASP A 270 12.67 -1.03 0.62
N PRO A 271 13.79 -0.32 0.43
CA PRO A 271 14.22 0.14 -0.90
C PRO A 271 14.64 -1.01 -1.83
N VAL A 272 15.06 -2.17 -1.30
CA VAL A 272 15.38 -3.35 -2.13
C VAL A 272 14.10 -3.95 -2.70
N ASP A 273 13.07 -4.12 -1.86
CA ASP A 273 11.75 -4.56 -2.29
C ASP A 273 11.13 -3.57 -3.30
N LEU A 274 11.31 -2.25 -3.05
CA LEU A 274 10.81 -1.23 -3.95
C LEU A 274 11.51 -1.26 -5.31
N ALA A 275 12.83 -1.49 -5.34
CA ALA A 275 13.57 -1.66 -6.58
C ALA A 275 13.10 -2.90 -7.37
N GLU A 276 12.78 -4.02 -6.71
CA GLU A 276 12.17 -5.18 -7.35
C GLU A 276 10.81 -4.84 -7.97
N ILE A 277 9.96 -4.12 -7.24
CA ILE A 277 8.65 -3.68 -7.76
C ILE A 277 8.81 -2.77 -8.98
N MET A 278 9.78 -1.83 -8.95
CA MET A 278 10.07 -0.97 -10.11
C MET A 278 10.55 -1.78 -11.31
N ALA A 279 11.39 -2.78 -11.11
CA ALA A 279 11.87 -3.67 -12.17
C ALA A 279 10.74 -4.51 -12.78
N LEU A 280 9.83 -5.05 -11.94
CA LEU A 280 8.66 -5.78 -12.40
C LEU A 280 7.69 -4.88 -13.18
N ALA A 281 7.50 -3.65 -12.75
CA ALA A 281 6.67 -2.68 -13.44
C ALA A 281 7.27 -2.27 -14.80
N ALA A 282 8.58 -2.02 -14.84
CA ALA A 282 9.30 -1.72 -16.08
C ALA A 282 9.25 -2.87 -17.10
N ALA A 283 9.18 -4.11 -16.63
CA ALA A 283 8.99 -5.30 -17.43
C ALA A 283 7.51 -5.60 -17.74
N GLU A 284 6.58 -4.71 -17.40
CA GLU A 284 5.13 -4.85 -17.57
C GLU A 284 4.49 -6.05 -16.85
N ARG A 285 5.21 -6.63 -15.88
CA ARG A 285 4.77 -7.79 -15.09
C ARG A 285 3.96 -7.40 -13.86
N ASN A 286 3.97 -6.13 -13.46
CA ASN A 286 3.18 -5.60 -12.37
C ASN A 286 2.81 -4.13 -12.62
N ARG A 287 1.57 -3.89 -13.02
CA ARG A 287 1.08 -2.55 -13.38
C ARG A 287 0.13 -2.03 -12.31
N PRO A 288 0.32 -0.79 -11.83
CA PRO A 288 -0.63 -0.19 -10.90
C PRO A 288 -1.97 0.08 -11.58
N ALA A 289 -3.06 -0.29 -10.90
CA ALA A 289 -4.41 0.09 -11.31
C ALA A 289 -4.74 1.46 -10.69
N THR A 290 -4.37 2.54 -11.37
CA THR A 290 -4.70 3.91 -10.96
C THR A 290 -6.14 4.24 -11.37
N ASP A 291 -6.93 4.80 -10.46
CA ASP A 291 -8.31 5.20 -10.75
C ASP A 291 -8.35 6.63 -11.31
N ARG A 292 -7.66 7.55 -10.64
CA ARG A 292 -7.72 8.95 -11.00
C ARG A 292 -6.41 9.68 -10.70
N VAL A 293 -6.07 10.61 -11.57
CA VAL A 293 -5.04 11.64 -11.34
C VAL A 293 -5.77 12.97 -11.17
N VAL A 294 -5.42 13.70 -10.12
CA VAL A 294 -6.03 15.00 -9.80
C VAL A 294 -4.96 16.08 -9.67
N PRO A 295 -5.27 17.35 -9.96
CA PRO A 295 -4.38 18.45 -9.64
C PRO A 295 -4.26 18.65 -8.11
N PHE A 296 -3.23 19.37 -7.68
CA PHE A 296 -2.90 19.50 -6.26
C PHE A 296 -4.01 20.14 -5.42
N ASP A 297 -4.70 21.13 -5.97
CA ASP A 297 -5.83 21.82 -5.32
C ASP A 297 -7.06 20.93 -5.08
N GLU A 298 -7.17 19.82 -5.82
CA GLU A 298 -8.24 18.83 -5.62
C GLU A 298 -7.90 17.74 -4.58
N VAL A 299 -6.70 17.72 -4.00
CA VAL A 299 -6.29 16.72 -2.99
C VAL A 299 -7.27 16.61 -1.82
N PRO A 300 -7.79 17.69 -1.21
CA PRO A 300 -8.79 17.57 -0.13
C PRO A 300 -10.06 16.85 -0.59
N ALA A 301 -10.55 17.12 -1.79
CA ALA A 301 -11.72 16.45 -2.37
C ALA A 301 -11.44 14.98 -2.69
N ALA A 302 -10.24 14.65 -3.18
CA ALA A 302 -9.80 13.30 -3.43
C ALA A 302 -9.75 12.48 -2.13
N VAL A 303 -9.21 13.05 -1.05
CA VAL A 303 -9.18 12.42 0.28
C VAL A 303 -10.58 12.21 0.86
N ALA A 304 -11.54 13.09 0.54
CA ALA A 304 -12.94 12.97 0.95
C ALA A 304 -13.69 11.87 0.18
N HIS A 305 -13.16 11.39 -0.93
CA HIS A 305 -13.88 10.46 -1.82
C HIS A 305 -14.15 9.12 -1.14
N PRO A 306 -15.40 8.60 -1.15
CA PRO A 306 -15.76 7.33 -0.50
C PRO A 306 -15.00 6.11 -1.03
N GLY A 307 -14.44 6.23 -2.23
CA GLY A 307 -13.64 5.21 -2.89
C GLY A 307 -12.17 5.18 -2.47
N LEU A 308 -11.69 6.08 -1.63
CA LEU A 308 -10.28 6.14 -1.22
C LEU A 308 -9.77 4.80 -0.63
N THR A 309 -10.65 4.05 0.03
CA THR A 309 -10.34 2.71 0.55
C THR A 309 -10.17 1.64 -0.54
N ARG A 310 -10.57 1.95 -1.78
CA ARG A 310 -10.60 1.00 -2.91
C ARG A 310 -9.75 1.44 -4.09
N VAL A 311 -9.33 2.70 -4.14
CA VAL A 311 -8.77 3.32 -5.35
C VAL A 311 -7.60 4.21 -4.99
N ARG A 312 -6.63 4.29 -5.89
CA ARG A 312 -5.47 5.16 -5.77
C ARG A 312 -5.76 6.47 -6.46
N PHE A 313 -5.61 7.53 -5.71
CA PHE A 313 -5.56 8.86 -6.26
C PHE A 313 -4.09 9.27 -6.36
N LEU A 314 -3.70 9.79 -7.50
CA LEU A 314 -2.45 10.47 -7.70
C LEU A 314 -2.75 11.96 -7.77
N TRP A 315 -1.90 12.79 -7.19
CA TRP A 315 -1.90 14.20 -7.55
C TRP A 315 -0.65 14.53 -8.35
N ARG A 316 -0.79 15.48 -9.26
CA ARG A 316 0.27 15.96 -10.14
C ARG A 316 0.44 17.46 -9.93
N ARG A 317 1.69 17.90 -10.00
CA ARG A 317 2.08 19.29 -9.99
C ARG A 317 1.54 20.06 -11.21
#